data_88f2b8a3310acf0a51426fd6369c53f9
#
_entry.id   88f2b8a3310acf0a51426fd6369c53f9
#
_cell.length_a   1.000
_cell.length_b   1.000
_cell.length_c   1.000
_cell.angle_alpha   90.00
_cell.angle_beta   90.00
_cell.angle_gamma   90.00
#
_symmetry.space_group_name_H-M   'P 1'
#
loop_
_entity.id
_entity.type
_entity.pdbx_description
1 polymer ?
#
loop_
_entity_poly.entity_id
_entity_poly.type
_entity_poly.pdbx_seq_one_letter_code
_entity_poly.pdbx_strand_id
1 'polypeptide(L)'
;MLAAGNWPKARRQKPKAKIMNPLYNYLLKLADDSFIMGQRLSAWCGEGPYLEEDIALTNIALDELGQANNFYVYASRVIDNGKSEDDLAFLRYEHEYVNAHWTELPNEDYAQTILKVYVFAVYQKLMYEALSNSTNEELSAIAQKSLKEVRYHYTHAASWMKIFAQGTEESKSRLEKSIENIWEYTKGLFAKTEGEDDLVALNIAPNADALYEEFISITQKDFEGFGLEYPTNPFMQPKSRTGYHTEYFGFILCELQYMQRAYPGCTW
;
A
#
# COMPACT_ATOMS: atom_id res chain seq x y z
N MET A 1 -28.92 30.34 -39.42
CA MET A 1 -29.65 29.85 -38.22
C MET A 1 -29.18 28.45 -37.95
N LEU A 2 -28.26 28.27 -36.99
CA LEU A 2 -27.77 26.95 -36.54
C LEU A 2 -28.63 26.52 -35.36
N ALA A 3 -29.27 25.37 -35.50
CA ALA A 3 -30.16 24.80 -34.50
C ALA A 3 -29.36 24.43 -33.23
N ALA A 4 -29.76 24.95 -32.08
CA ALA A 4 -29.20 24.57 -30.78
C ALA A 4 -29.51 23.09 -30.49
N GLY A 5 -28.48 22.26 -30.49
CA GLY A 5 -28.59 20.83 -30.16
C GLY A 5 -29.01 20.65 -28.70
N ASN A 6 -30.14 19.97 -28.52
CA ASN A 6 -30.63 19.52 -27.19
C ASN A 6 -29.72 18.39 -26.69
N TRP A 7 -28.71 18.72 -25.90
CA TRP A 7 -27.96 17.74 -25.16
C TRP A 7 -28.81 17.22 -23.98
N PRO A 8 -28.97 15.90 -23.80
CA PRO A 8 -29.68 15.36 -22.68
C PRO A 8 -28.99 15.75 -21.38
N LYS A 9 -29.67 16.48 -20.50
CA LYS A 9 -29.17 16.78 -19.14
C LYS A 9 -28.91 15.47 -18.42
N ALA A 10 -27.65 15.18 -18.15
CA ALA A 10 -27.26 14.05 -17.32
C ALA A 10 -28.02 14.17 -15.98
N ARG A 11 -28.90 13.22 -15.70
CA ARG A 11 -29.54 13.12 -14.40
C ARG A 11 -28.43 12.81 -13.39
N ARG A 12 -28.09 13.78 -12.55
CA ARG A 12 -27.31 13.54 -11.33
C ARG A 12 -28.10 12.52 -10.50
N GLN A 13 -27.72 11.26 -10.59
CA GLN A 13 -28.15 10.27 -9.61
C GLN A 13 -27.61 10.73 -8.25
N LYS A 14 -28.52 10.93 -7.27
CA LYS A 14 -28.08 11.12 -5.88
C LYS A 14 -27.25 9.89 -5.50
N PRO A 15 -26.08 10.07 -4.93
CA PRO A 15 -25.31 8.93 -4.46
C PRO A 15 -26.20 8.12 -3.52
N LYS A 16 -26.38 6.81 -3.80
CA LYS A 16 -26.99 5.89 -2.84
C LYS A 16 -26.18 6.02 -1.56
N ALA A 17 -26.84 6.12 -0.41
CA ALA A 17 -26.19 6.12 0.87
C ALA A 17 -25.18 4.95 0.87
N LYS A 18 -23.87 5.28 1.00
CA LYS A 18 -22.79 4.29 1.04
C LYS A 18 -23.09 3.45 2.29
N ILE A 19 -23.38 2.18 2.14
CA ILE A 19 -23.51 1.28 3.29
C ILE A 19 -22.14 1.29 3.94
N MET A 20 -22.06 1.93 5.09
CA MET A 20 -20.81 2.06 5.84
C MET A 20 -20.57 0.73 6.55
N ASN A 21 -19.71 -0.09 6.01
CA ASN A 21 -19.23 -1.30 6.68
C ASN A 21 -17.76 -1.07 7.05
N PRO A 22 -17.47 -0.76 8.33
CA PRO A 22 -16.10 -0.46 8.78
C PRO A 22 -15.11 -1.59 8.45
N LEU A 23 -15.51 -2.85 8.63
CA LEU A 23 -14.65 -3.99 8.33
C LEU A 23 -14.33 -4.08 6.84
N TYR A 24 -15.30 -3.86 5.96
CA TYR A 24 -15.07 -3.82 4.52
C TYR A 24 -14.08 -2.71 4.13
N ASN A 25 -14.26 -1.49 4.64
CA ASN A 25 -13.33 -0.38 4.37
C ASN A 25 -11.91 -0.69 4.88
N TYR A 26 -11.81 -1.32 6.04
CA TYR A 26 -10.53 -1.71 6.63
C TYR A 26 -9.84 -2.82 5.80
N LEU A 27 -10.58 -3.80 5.33
CA LEU A 27 -10.04 -4.83 4.44
C LEU A 27 -9.57 -4.25 3.11
N LEU A 28 -10.31 -3.30 2.52
CA LEU A 28 -9.85 -2.59 1.33
C LEU A 28 -8.56 -1.80 1.59
N LYS A 29 -8.42 -1.14 2.76
CA LYS A 29 -7.18 -0.46 3.15
C LYS A 29 -5.97 -1.38 3.05
N LEU A 30 -6.06 -2.58 3.64
CA LEU A 30 -4.97 -3.54 3.66
C LEU A 30 -4.72 -4.15 2.26
N ALA A 31 -5.80 -4.47 1.54
CA ALA A 31 -5.72 -5.01 0.19
C ALA A 31 -5.10 -4.03 -0.79
N ASP A 32 -5.61 -2.79 -0.81
CA ASP A 32 -5.15 -1.76 -1.76
C ASP A 32 -3.68 -1.40 -1.52
N ASP A 33 -3.24 -1.33 -0.27
CA ASP A 33 -1.83 -1.08 0.06
C ASP A 33 -0.92 -2.13 -0.56
N SER A 34 -1.19 -3.41 -0.29
CA SER A 34 -0.38 -4.50 -0.81
C SER A 34 -0.49 -4.62 -2.33
N PHE A 35 -1.69 -4.42 -2.90
CA PHE A 35 -1.92 -4.49 -4.34
C PHE A 35 -1.11 -3.45 -5.12
N ILE A 36 -1.19 -2.19 -4.70
CA ILE A 36 -0.47 -1.09 -5.37
C ILE A 36 1.04 -1.19 -5.14
N MET A 37 1.48 -1.60 -3.93
CA MET A 37 2.90 -1.84 -3.68
C MET A 37 3.45 -2.99 -4.53
N GLY A 38 2.72 -4.11 -4.59
CA GLY A 38 3.08 -5.25 -5.43
C GLY A 38 3.18 -4.87 -6.91
N GLN A 39 2.22 -4.08 -7.43
CA GLN A 39 2.28 -3.58 -8.80
C GLN A 39 3.52 -2.70 -9.06
N ARG A 40 3.87 -1.80 -8.12
CA ARG A 40 5.08 -1.00 -8.25
C ARG A 40 6.35 -1.84 -8.28
N LEU A 41 6.43 -2.84 -7.41
CA LEU A 41 7.60 -3.74 -7.36
C LEU A 41 7.69 -4.65 -8.58
N SER A 42 6.57 -5.05 -9.18
CA SER A 42 6.54 -5.85 -10.41
C SER A 42 7.26 -5.18 -11.59
N ALA A 43 7.37 -3.84 -11.58
CA ALA A 43 8.12 -3.11 -12.61
C ALA A 43 9.64 -3.40 -12.59
N TRP A 44 10.17 -4.00 -11.52
CA TRP A 44 11.57 -4.42 -11.44
C TRP A 44 11.84 -5.79 -12.07
N CYS A 45 10.81 -6.55 -12.46
CA CYS A 45 11.00 -7.86 -13.09
C CYS A 45 11.75 -7.72 -14.42
N GLY A 46 12.96 -8.25 -14.47
CA GLY A 46 13.88 -8.12 -15.60
C GLY A 46 14.75 -6.85 -15.61
N GLU A 47 14.61 -5.97 -14.62
CA GLU A 47 15.30 -4.68 -14.52
C GLU A 47 16.20 -4.58 -13.26
N GLY A 48 16.20 -5.62 -12.41
CA GLY A 48 16.99 -5.65 -11.17
C GLY A 48 18.50 -5.48 -11.41
N PRO A 49 19.24 -4.84 -10.48
CA PRO A 49 20.68 -4.56 -10.67
C PRO A 49 21.53 -5.84 -10.75
N TYR A 50 21.06 -6.92 -10.17
CA TYR A 50 21.65 -8.26 -10.19
C TYR A 50 20.54 -9.29 -10.23
N LEU A 51 20.83 -10.49 -10.72
CA LEU A 51 19.84 -11.58 -10.85
C LEU A 51 19.18 -11.91 -9.49
N GLU A 52 19.96 -11.95 -8.43
CA GLU A 52 19.47 -12.27 -7.10
C GLU A 52 18.49 -11.20 -6.57
N GLU A 53 18.76 -9.93 -6.87
CA GLU A 53 17.90 -8.82 -6.47
C GLU A 53 16.64 -8.69 -7.33
N ASP A 54 16.75 -8.99 -8.60
CA ASP A 54 15.59 -9.11 -9.49
C ASP A 54 14.62 -10.18 -8.98
N ILE A 55 15.14 -11.37 -8.67
CA ILE A 55 14.37 -12.47 -8.10
C ILE A 55 13.79 -12.09 -6.72
N ALA A 56 14.57 -11.40 -5.87
CA ALA A 56 14.09 -10.99 -4.55
C ALA A 56 12.93 -9.99 -4.65
N LEU A 57 13.06 -8.93 -5.45
CA LEU A 57 12.00 -7.94 -5.65
C LEU A 57 10.75 -8.56 -6.31
N THR A 58 10.94 -9.46 -7.28
CA THR A 58 9.84 -10.18 -7.92
C THR A 58 9.09 -11.05 -6.90
N ASN A 59 9.79 -11.75 -6.00
CA ASN A 59 9.15 -12.55 -4.95
C ASN A 59 8.42 -11.66 -3.94
N ILE A 60 9.01 -10.54 -3.52
CA ILE A 60 8.33 -9.56 -2.65
C ILE A 60 7.05 -9.04 -3.33
N ALA A 61 7.11 -8.73 -4.63
CA ALA A 61 5.93 -8.31 -5.38
C ALA A 61 4.83 -9.39 -5.39
N LEU A 62 5.19 -10.66 -5.60
CA LEU A 62 4.26 -11.79 -5.58
C LEU A 62 3.65 -12.01 -4.20
N ASP A 63 4.43 -11.88 -3.13
CA ASP A 63 3.95 -11.97 -1.76
C ASP A 63 2.92 -10.86 -1.47
N GLU A 64 3.20 -9.61 -1.88
CA GLU A 64 2.27 -8.48 -1.74
C GLU A 64 0.97 -8.69 -2.52
N LEU A 65 1.04 -9.18 -3.76
CA LEU A 65 -0.15 -9.51 -4.56
C LEU A 65 -0.95 -10.65 -3.92
N GLY A 66 -0.27 -11.66 -3.34
CA GLY A 66 -0.90 -12.75 -2.61
C GLY A 66 -1.62 -12.29 -1.35
N GLN A 67 -1.01 -11.37 -0.60
CA GLN A 67 -1.63 -10.73 0.58
C GLN A 67 -2.85 -9.91 0.17
N ALA A 68 -2.74 -9.09 -0.87
CA ALA A 68 -3.85 -8.31 -1.43
C ALA A 68 -5.04 -9.21 -1.79
N ASN A 69 -4.78 -10.30 -2.50
CA ASN A 69 -5.80 -11.27 -2.89
C ASN A 69 -6.54 -11.85 -1.66
N ASN A 70 -5.82 -12.25 -0.61
CA ASN A 70 -6.45 -12.78 0.61
C ASN A 70 -7.42 -11.75 1.23
N PHE A 71 -7.03 -10.47 1.30
CA PHE A 71 -7.90 -9.41 1.83
C PHE A 71 -9.06 -9.07 0.90
N TYR A 72 -8.88 -9.05 -0.43
CA TYR A 72 -9.97 -8.83 -1.38
C TYR A 72 -11.01 -9.96 -1.36
N VAL A 73 -10.56 -11.22 -1.29
CA VAL A 73 -11.46 -12.38 -1.14
C VAL A 73 -12.29 -12.25 0.14
N TYR A 74 -11.68 -11.84 1.25
CA TYR A 74 -12.42 -11.61 2.48
C TYR A 74 -13.38 -10.40 2.36
N ALA A 75 -12.92 -9.31 1.76
CA ALA A 75 -13.74 -8.10 1.54
C ALA A 75 -14.97 -8.38 0.67
N SER A 76 -14.82 -9.19 -0.41
CA SER A 76 -15.95 -9.56 -1.29
C SER A 76 -17.04 -10.33 -0.55
N ARG A 77 -16.68 -11.21 0.39
CA ARG A 77 -17.62 -11.94 1.24
C ARG A 77 -18.29 -11.04 2.29
N VAL A 78 -17.53 -10.10 2.88
CA VAL A 78 -18.06 -9.16 3.89
C VAL A 78 -19.09 -8.20 3.29
N ILE A 79 -18.88 -7.73 2.05
CA ILE A 79 -19.83 -6.80 1.41
C ILE A 79 -21.03 -7.52 0.77
N ASP A 80 -20.87 -8.77 0.36
CA ASP A 80 -21.89 -9.65 -0.22
C ASP A 80 -22.82 -8.95 -1.23
N ASN A 81 -22.22 -8.25 -2.17
CA ASN A 81 -22.92 -7.48 -3.20
C ASN A 81 -22.76 -8.06 -4.62
N GLY A 82 -22.26 -9.29 -4.73
CA GLY A 82 -22.01 -10.01 -5.97
C GLY A 82 -20.73 -9.59 -6.70
N LYS A 83 -19.90 -8.75 -6.12
CA LYS A 83 -18.57 -8.42 -6.64
C LYS A 83 -17.56 -9.48 -6.22
N SER A 84 -16.75 -9.94 -7.16
CA SER A 84 -15.60 -10.80 -6.89
C SER A 84 -14.41 -9.98 -6.34
N GLU A 85 -13.36 -10.68 -5.90
CA GLU A 85 -12.06 -10.10 -5.57
C GLU A 85 -11.45 -9.34 -6.75
N ASP A 86 -11.58 -9.89 -7.97
CA ASP A 86 -11.09 -9.26 -9.20
C ASP A 86 -11.87 -7.97 -9.52
N ASP A 87 -13.19 -7.95 -9.30
CA ASP A 87 -13.97 -6.71 -9.42
C ASP A 87 -13.48 -5.63 -8.45
N LEU A 88 -13.08 -6.04 -7.23
CA LEU A 88 -12.54 -5.12 -6.24
C LEU A 88 -11.13 -4.66 -6.59
N ALA A 89 -10.31 -5.53 -7.17
CA ALA A 89 -8.94 -5.20 -7.57
C ALA A 89 -8.90 -4.33 -8.84
N PHE A 90 -9.69 -4.65 -9.87
CA PHE A 90 -9.48 -4.11 -11.21
C PHE A 90 -10.60 -3.20 -11.76
N LEU A 91 -11.81 -3.21 -11.19
CA LEU A 91 -12.94 -2.51 -11.81
C LEU A 91 -13.44 -1.29 -11.02
N ARG A 92 -12.81 -0.94 -9.91
CA ARG A 92 -13.16 0.28 -9.16
C ARG A 92 -12.68 1.54 -9.88
N TYR A 93 -13.33 2.68 -9.58
CA TYR A 93 -12.85 3.99 -9.99
C TYR A 93 -11.74 4.47 -9.05
N GLU A 94 -10.90 5.38 -9.52
CA GLU A 94 -9.78 5.94 -8.78
C GLU A 94 -10.13 6.32 -7.33
N HIS A 95 -11.17 7.11 -7.14
CA HIS A 95 -11.61 7.60 -5.82
C HIS A 95 -12.19 6.51 -4.89
N GLU A 96 -12.35 5.27 -5.37
CA GLU A 96 -12.82 4.14 -4.58
C GLU A 96 -11.66 3.33 -3.96
N TYR A 97 -10.42 3.62 -4.36
CA TYR A 97 -9.24 3.04 -3.72
C TYR A 97 -8.87 3.84 -2.47
N VAL A 98 -8.36 3.14 -1.47
CA VAL A 98 -8.01 3.70 -0.16
C VAL A 98 -6.59 3.35 0.28
N ASN A 99 -5.73 3.04 -0.67
CA ASN A 99 -4.31 2.83 -0.42
C ASN A 99 -3.63 4.11 0.10
N ALA A 100 -2.52 3.93 0.79
CA ALA A 100 -1.69 5.05 1.21
C ALA A 100 -0.90 5.63 0.02
N HIS A 101 -0.70 6.94 -0.01
CA HIS A 101 0.11 7.61 -1.03
C HIS A 101 1.51 7.01 -1.16
N TRP A 102 2.08 6.47 -0.06
CA TRP A 102 3.36 5.79 -0.05
C TRP A 102 3.48 4.71 -1.14
N THR A 103 2.43 3.92 -1.31
CA THR A 103 2.45 2.80 -2.26
C THR A 103 2.41 3.25 -3.73
N GLU A 104 1.92 4.46 -3.99
CA GLU A 104 1.81 5.04 -5.33
C GLU A 104 3.13 5.63 -5.85
N LEU A 105 4.04 6.00 -4.94
CA LEU A 105 5.27 6.69 -5.29
C LEU A 105 6.09 5.90 -6.32
N PRO A 106 6.77 6.58 -7.26
CA PRO A 106 7.59 5.91 -8.25
C PRO A 106 8.76 5.16 -7.61
N ASN A 107 9.26 4.16 -8.31
CA ASN A 107 10.41 3.39 -7.84
C ASN A 107 11.73 4.19 -7.96
N GLU A 108 11.81 5.08 -8.96
CA GLU A 108 13.01 5.83 -9.32
C GLU A 108 14.23 4.89 -9.50
N ASP A 109 15.19 4.97 -8.59
CA ASP A 109 16.33 4.07 -8.58
C ASP A 109 16.19 2.96 -7.52
N TYR A 110 17.19 2.08 -7.47
CA TYR A 110 17.19 0.95 -6.55
C TYR A 110 17.24 1.39 -5.07
N ALA A 111 17.90 2.53 -4.74
CA ALA A 111 17.97 3.03 -3.38
C ALA A 111 16.58 3.51 -2.89
N GLN A 112 15.83 4.23 -3.72
CA GLN A 112 14.46 4.64 -3.38
C GLN A 112 13.52 3.44 -3.27
N THR A 113 13.64 2.46 -4.16
CA THR A 113 12.84 1.24 -4.09
C THR A 113 13.08 0.47 -2.80
N ILE A 114 14.34 0.30 -2.40
CA ILE A 114 14.69 -0.38 -1.14
C ILE A 114 14.17 0.42 0.07
N LEU A 115 14.28 1.74 0.07
CA LEU A 115 13.66 2.57 1.12
C LEU A 115 12.15 2.37 1.18
N LYS A 116 11.46 2.29 0.02
CA LYS A 116 10.02 2.02 -0.03
C LYS A 116 9.68 0.66 0.57
N VAL A 117 10.42 -0.38 0.20
CA VAL A 117 10.22 -1.74 0.74
C VAL A 117 10.49 -1.76 2.25
N TYR A 118 11.59 -1.13 2.71
CA TYR A 118 11.96 -1.06 4.12
C TYR A 118 10.84 -0.44 4.98
N VAL A 119 10.42 0.76 4.63
CA VAL A 119 9.36 1.48 5.37
C VAL A 119 8.05 0.71 5.37
N PHE A 120 7.66 0.17 4.20
CA PHE A 120 6.43 -0.59 4.06
C PHE A 120 6.47 -1.90 4.87
N ALA A 121 7.60 -2.59 4.87
CA ALA A 121 7.79 -3.81 5.66
C ALA A 121 7.77 -3.56 7.17
N VAL A 122 8.34 -2.43 7.66
CA VAL A 122 8.21 -2.04 9.07
C VAL A 122 6.74 -1.79 9.42
N TYR A 123 6.01 -1.04 8.58
CA TYR A 123 4.58 -0.79 8.76
C TYR A 123 3.77 -2.09 8.79
N GLN A 124 3.93 -2.95 7.78
CA GLN A 124 3.20 -4.22 7.69
C GLN A 124 3.54 -5.16 8.84
N LYS A 125 4.81 -5.24 9.25
CA LYS A 125 5.23 -6.06 10.39
C LYS A 125 4.48 -5.67 11.65
N LEU A 126 4.47 -4.38 12.00
CA LEU A 126 3.72 -3.87 13.15
C LEU A 126 2.22 -4.15 13.03
N MET A 127 1.65 -3.87 11.86
CA MET A 127 0.24 -4.10 11.57
C MET A 127 -0.13 -5.57 11.73
N TYR A 128 0.63 -6.50 11.14
CA TYR A 128 0.31 -7.92 11.16
C TYR A 128 0.65 -8.59 12.50
N GLU A 129 1.65 -8.12 13.24
CA GLU A 129 1.89 -8.54 14.62
C GLU A 129 0.69 -8.21 15.52
N ALA A 130 0.15 -7.01 15.40
CA ALA A 130 -1.04 -6.61 16.13
C ALA A 130 -2.30 -7.37 15.67
N LEU A 131 -2.54 -7.48 14.35
CA LEU A 131 -3.68 -8.19 13.78
C LEU A 131 -3.66 -9.70 14.05
N SER A 132 -2.50 -10.29 14.29
CA SER A 132 -2.40 -11.70 14.69
C SER A 132 -3.15 -12.02 15.99
N ASN A 133 -3.44 -11.00 16.79
CA ASN A 133 -4.22 -11.08 18.03
C ASN A 133 -5.65 -10.49 17.88
N SER A 134 -6.11 -10.25 16.65
CA SER A 134 -7.45 -9.75 16.40
C SER A 134 -8.53 -10.71 16.90
N THR A 135 -9.64 -10.16 17.42
CA THR A 135 -10.85 -10.93 17.71
C THR A 135 -11.56 -11.46 16.47
N ASN A 136 -11.23 -10.95 15.30
CA ASN A 136 -11.67 -11.49 14.01
C ASN A 136 -10.71 -12.60 13.57
N GLU A 137 -11.16 -13.86 13.70
CA GLU A 137 -10.34 -15.05 13.43
C GLU A 137 -9.78 -15.09 12.01
N GLU A 138 -10.57 -14.71 11.01
CA GLU A 138 -10.12 -14.73 9.61
C GLU A 138 -9.04 -13.68 9.36
N LEU A 139 -9.23 -12.46 9.86
CA LEU A 139 -8.24 -11.40 9.76
C LEU A 139 -6.94 -11.79 10.48
N SER A 140 -7.06 -12.41 11.67
CA SER A 140 -5.92 -12.94 12.42
C SER A 140 -5.15 -14.01 11.64
N ALA A 141 -5.87 -14.95 11.00
CA ALA A 141 -5.24 -16.01 10.21
C ALA A 141 -4.49 -15.48 8.98
N ILE A 142 -5.08 -14.50 8.25
CA ILE A 142 -4.41 -13.84 7.14
C ILE A 142 -3.13 -13.13 7.64
N ALA A 143 -3.23 -12.36 8.73
CA ALA A 143 -2.09 -11.64 9.29
C ALA A 143 -0.95 -12.56 9.73
N GLN A 144 -1.26 -13.69 10.39
CA GLN A 144 -0.26 -14.67 10.82
C GLN A 144 0.48 -15.32 9.64
N LYS A 145 -0.21 -15.57 8.53
CA LYS A 145 0.41 -16.07 7.30
C LYS A 145 1.35 -15.03 6.71
N SER A 146 0.84 -13.82 6.46
CA SER A 146 1.57 -12.73 5.81
C SER A 146 2.77 -12.23 6.63
N LEU A 147 2.68 -12.28 7.96
CA LEU A 147 3.77 -11.87 8.85
C LEU A 147 5.08 -12.62 8.59
N LYS A 148 5.04 -13.88 8.13
CA LYS A 148 6.24 -14.66 7.82
C LYS A 148 6.97 -14.10 6.60
N GLU A 149 6.21 -13.69 5.58
CA GLU A 149 6.71 -13.08 4.35
C GLU A 149 7.29 -11.69 4.65
N VAL A 150 6.55 -10.86 5.38
CA VAL A 150 6.95 -9.49 5.73
C VAL A 150 8.22 -9.44 6.59
N ARG A 151 8.47 -10.43 7.45
CA ARG A 151 9.74 -10.52 8.20
C ARG A 151 10.94 -10.70 7.27
N TYR A 152 10.78 -11.42 6.17
CA TYR A 152 11.80 -11.51 5.14
C TYR A 152 11.96 -10.18 4.40
N HIS A 153 10.87 -9.55 3.99
CA HIS A 153 10.90 -8.23 3.33
C HIS A 153 11.67 -7.19 4.16
N TYR A 154 11.38 -7.12 5.47
CA TYR A 154 12.11 -6.26 6.40
C TYR A 154 13.59 -6.59 6.47
N THR A 155 13.94 -7.87 6.65
CA THR A 155 15.35 -8.30 6.79
C THR A 155 16.14 -7.98 5.52
N HIS A 156 15.57 -8.28 4.36
CA HIS A 156 16.15 -8.00 3.06
C HIS A 156 16.39 -6.48 2.87
N ALA A 157 15.34 -5.68 3.02
CA ALA A 157 15.43 -4.24 2.81
C ALA A 157 16.32 -3.54 3.85
N ALA A 158 16.25 -3.90 5.14
CA ALA A 158 17.12 -3.35 6.17
C ALA A 158 18.61 -3.65 5.92
N SER A 159 18.92 -4.84 5.39
CA SER A 159 20.29 -5.19 4.99
C SER A 159 20.80 -4.28 3.88
N TRP A 160 19.97 -4.02 2.86
CA TRP A 160 20.32 -3.11 1.78
C TRP A 160 20.40 -1.65 2.20
N MET A 161 19.50 -1.18 3.08
CA MET A 161 19.61 0.15 3.69
C MET A 161 20.98 0.36 4.33
N LYS A 162 21.45 -0.64 5.09
CA LYS A 162 22.79 -0.60 5.70
C LYS A 162 23.90 -0.62 4.67
N ILE A 163 23.81 -1.45 3.62
CA ILE A 163 24.79 -1.53 2.54
C ILE A 163 24.91 -0.17 1.83
N PHE A 164 23.80 0.48 1.50
CA PHE A 164 23.82 1.79 0.88
C PHE A 164 24.42 2.86 1.80
N ALA A 165 24.03 2.88 3.07
CA ALA A 165 24.48 3.88 4.03
C ALA A 165 25.99 3.78 4.34
N GLN A 166 26.55 2.56 4.31
CA GLN A 166 27.94 2.28 4.67
C GLN A 166 28.83 1.96 3.46
N GLY A 167 28.28 2.04 2.26
CA GLY A 167 28.99 1.77 1.01
C GLY A 167 29.80 2.95 0.48
N THR A 168 29.59 3.28 -0.79
CA THR A 168 30.26 4.44 -1.42
C THR A 168 29.51 5.74 -1.10
N GLU A 169 30.20 6.89 -1.25
CA GLU A 169 29.56 8.22 -1.12
C GLU A 169 28.36 8.35 -2.07
N GLU A 170 28.44 7.77 -3.27
CA GLU A 170 27.34 7.79 -4.23
C GLU A 170 26.14 7.00 -3.71
N SER A 171 26.33 5.78 -3.21
CA SER A 171 25.22 4.96 -2.68
C SER A 171 24.55 5.63 -1.49
N LYS A 172 25.33 6.20 -0.58
CA LYS A 172 24.83 6.96 0.57
C LYS A 172 24.04 8.19 0.13
N SER A 173 24.59 8.99 -0.78
CA SER A 173 23.94 10.20 -1.29
C SER A 173 22.60 9.89 -1.99
N ARG A 174 22.52 8.80 -2.77
CA ARG A 174 21.26 8.35 -3.40
C ARG A 174 20.22 7.98 -2.35
N LEU A 175 20.61 7.25 -1.30
CA LEU A 175 19.70 6.89 -0.23
C LEU A 175 19.24 8.11 0.56
N GLU A 176 20.14 9.03 0.93
CA GLU A 176 19.78 10.26 1.65
C GLU A 176 18.82 11.12 0.82
N LYS A 177 19.07 11.27 -0.48
CA LYS A 177 18.16 11.96 -1.40
C LYS A 177 16.78 11.29 -1.46
N SER A 178 16.74 9.96 -1.48
CA SER A 178 15.48 9.22 -1.47
C SER A 178 14.71 9.47 -0.18
N ILE A 179 15.39 9.50 0.96
CA ILE A 179 14.78 9.82 2.26
C ILE A 179 14.19 11.25 2.23
N GLU A 180 14.94 12.24 1.74
CA GLU A 180 14.45 13.62 1.61
C GLU A 180 13.20 13.71 0.74
N ASN A 181 13.15 12.96 -0.36
CA ASN A 181 12.08 13.03 -1.35
C ASN A 181 10.76 12.41 -0.87
N ILE A 182 10.80 11.29 -0.14
CA ILE A 182 9.58 10.51 0.09
C ILE A 182 9.22 10.29 1.56
N TRP A 183 10.07 10.69 2.52
CA TRP A 183 9.80 10.44 3.95
C TRP A 183 8.51 11.10 4.46
N GLU A 184 8.12 12.22 3.88
CA GLU A 184 6.90 12.96 4.24
C GLU A 184 5.60 12.15 4.03
N TYR A 185 5.64 11.07 3.26
CA TYR A 185 4.48 10.20 3.01
C TYR A 185 4.33 9.08 4.05
N THR A 186 5.32 8.84 4.92
CA THR A 186 5.33 7.70 5.85
C THR A 186 4.14 7.67 6.80
N LYS A 187 3.75 8.83 7.36
CA LYS A 187 2.61 8.93 8.27
C LYS A 187 1.29 8.54 7.60
N GLY A 188 1.19 8.71 6.28
CA GLY A 188 0.02 8.33 5.50
C GLY A 188 -0.31 6.84 5.55
N LEU A 189 0.67 5.97 5.82
CA LEU A 189 0.47 4.54 6.03
C LEU A 189 -0.43 4.25 7.24
N PHE A 190 -0.36 5.10 8.27
CA PHE A 190 -1.11 4.97 9.52
C PHE A 190 -2.42 5.77 9.53
N ALA A 191 -2.78 6.42 8.40
CA ALA A 191 -4.05 7.11 8.30
C ALA A 191 -5.23 6.11 8.42
N LYS A 192 -6.28 6.53 9.14
CA LYS A 192 -7.46 5.70 9.39
C LYS A 192 -8.45 5.79 8.23
N THR A 193 -9.18 4.70 8.04
CA THR A 193 -10.37 4.68 7.19
C THR A 193 -11.62 5.00 8.01
N GLU A 194 -12.73 5.31 7.33
CA GLU A 194 -14.00 5.62 7.97
C GLU A 194 -14.54 4.42 8.76
N GLY A 195 -14.81 4.62 10.06
CA GLY A 195 -15.29 3.61 10.99
C GLY A 195 -14.21 2.71 11.61
N GLU A 196 -12.92 2.98 11.37
CA GLU A 196 -11.82 2.17 11.92
C GLU A 196 -11.76 2.22 13.46
N ASP A 197 -12.14 3.35 14.09
CA ASP A 197 -12.17 3.46 15.54
C ASP A 197 -13.18 2.50 16.18
N ASP A 198 -14.28 2.16 15.50
CA ASP A 198 -15.24 1.16 15.97
C ASP A 198 -14.62 -0.25 15.99
N LEU A 199 -13.77 -0.56 15.00
CA LEU A 199 -13.03 -1.82 14.94
C LEU A 199 -11.96 -1.91 16.03
N VAL A 200 -11.32 -0.79 16.36
CA VAL A 200 -10.36 -0.71 17.47
C VAL A 200 -11.06 -0.98 18.80
N ALA A 201 -12.23 -0.40 19.02
CA ALA A 201 -13.03 -0.63 20.23
C ALA A 201 -13.45 -2.10 20.40
N LEU A 202 -13.61 -2.83 19.30
CA LEU A 202 -13.93 -4.26 19.26
C LEU A 202 -12.71 -5.18 19.29
N ASN A 203 -11.49 -4.64 19.36
CA ASN A 203 -10.22 -5.37 19.23
C ASN A 203 -10.10 -6.15 17.88
N ILE A 204 -10.76 -5.67 16.83
CA ILE A 204 -10.63 -6.22 15.47
C ILE A 204 -9.42 -5.59 14.77
N ALA A 205 -9.26 -4.26 14.85
CA ALA A 205 -8.12 -3.52 14.32
C ALA A 205 -7.25 -2.96 15.44
N PRO A 206 -5.94 -2.77 15.22
CA PRO A 206 -5.06 -2.11 16.17
C PRO A 206 -5.24 -0.59 16.15
N ASN A 207 -4.77 0.08 17.21
CA ASN A 207 -4.71 1.53 17.24
C ASN A 207 -3.58 2.05 16.35
N ALA A 208 -3.94 2.72 15.25
CA ALA A 208 -2.99 3.21 14.26
C ALA A 208 -2.01 4.26 14.82
N ASP A 209 -2.44 5.10 15.78
CA ASP A 209 -1.58 6.11 16.38
C ASP A 209 -0.48 5.46 17.25
N ALA A 210 -0.84 4.42 18.03
CA ALA A 210 0.12 3.65 18.81
C ALA A 210 1.13 2.91 17.91
N LEU A 211 0.67 2.32 16.80
CA LEU A 211 1.57 1.69 15.81
C LEU A 211 2.52 2.71 15.16
N TYR A 212 2.07 3.94 14.94
CA TYR A 212 2.95 5.00 14.41
C TYR A 212 4.04 5.40 15.40
N GLU A 213 3.76 5.49 16.68
CA GLU A 213 4.77 5.76 17.72
C GLU A 213 5.82 4.62 17.77
N GLU A 214 5.37 3.38 17.67
CA GLU A 214 6.26 2.22 17.60
C GLU A 214 7.09 2.21 16.32
N PHE A 215 6.50 2.55 15.18
CA PHE A 215 7.19 2.72 13.90
C PHE A 215 8.34 3.75 14.01
N ILE A 216 8.09 4.90 14.62
CA ILE A 216 9.13 5.91 14.85
C ILE A 216 10.26 5.33 15.70
N SER A 217 9.93 4.64 16.78
CA SER A 217 10.94 4.05 17.68
C SER A 217 11.84 3.03 16.95
N ILE A 218 11.24 2.14 16.14
CA ILE A 218 11.97 1.13 15.38
C ILE A 218 12.85 1.80 14.32
N THR A 219 12.28 2.70 13.52
CA THR A 219 13.01 3.34 12.42
C THR A 219 14.12 4.25 12.92
N GLN A 220 13.96 4.96 14.04
CA GLN A 220 15.04 5.72 14.67
C GLN A 220 16.22 4.84 15.06
N LYS A 221 15.94 3.71 15.72
CA LYS A 221 16.97 2.75 16.12
C LYS A 221 17.68 2.12 14.92
N ASP A 222 16.93 1.80 13.87
CA ASP A 222 17.49 1.22 12.65
C ASP A 222 18.39 2.23 11.93
N PHE A 223 17.96 3.49 11.79
CA PHE A 223 18.73 4.56 11.18
C PHE A 223 20.04 4.80 11.93
N GLU A 224 20.01 4.83 13.28
CA GLU A 224 21.20 4.86 14.08
C GLU A 224 22.12 3.66 13.79
N GLY A 225 21.58 2.46 13.71
CA GLY A 225 22.30 1.22 13.37
C GLY A 225 22.87 1.20 11.93
N PHE A 226 22.26 1.92 11.01
CA PHE A 226 22.76 2.10 9.64
C PHE A 226 23.82 3.21 9.55
N GLY A 227 23.88 4.12 10.50
CA GLY A 227 24.73 5.31 10.49
C GLY A 227 24.14 6.45 9.64
N LEU A 228 22.81 6.54 9.59
CA LEU A 228 22.05 7.59 8.91
C LEU A 228 21.43 8.57 9.93
N GLU A 229 21.33 9.83 9.54
CA GLU A 229 20.55 10.80 10.29
C GLU A 229 19.04 10.51 10.14
N TYR A 230 18.31 10.53 11.26
CA TYR A 230 16.87 10.36 11.22
C TYR A 230 16.19 11.63 10.68
N PRO A 231 15.25 11.52 9.73
CA PRO A 231 14.61 12.70 9.16
C PRO A 231 13.84 13.50 10.20
N THR A 232 14.15 14.76 10.33
CA THR A 232 13.55 15.68 11.33
C THR A 232 12.45 16.55 10.75
N ASN A 233 12.12 16.39 9.45
CA ASN A 233 11.10 17.21 8.81
C ASN A 233 9.73 16.91 9.44
N PRO A 234 9.08 17.90 10.08
CA PRO A 234 7.79 17.72 10.72
C PRO A 234 6.63 17.68 9.72
N PHE A 235 6.85 18.06 8.45
CA PHE A 235 5.79 18.04 7.46
C PHE A 235 5.51 16.61 7.03
N MET A 236 4.22 16.24 7.07
CA MET A 236 3.72 14.96 6.58
C MET A 236 2.56 15.21 5.63
N GLN A 237 2.57 14.54 4.48
CA GLN A 237 1.54 14.67 3.46
C GLN A 237 0.15 14.28 4.01
N PRO A 238 -0.84 15.19 3.90
CA PRO A 238 -2.20 14.93 4.37
C PRO A 238 -3.01 14.13 3.34
N LYS A 239 -4.24 13.77 3.73
CA LYS A 239 -5.29 13.20 2.87
C LYS A 239 -5.02 11.78 2.32
N SER A 240 -4.02 11.08 2.82
CA SER A 240 -3.89 9.65 2.52
C SER A 240 -5.19 8.91 2.85
N ARG A 241 -5.56 7.90 2.08
CA ARG A 241 -6.75 7.03 2.26
C ARG A 241 -8.12 7.71 2.13
N THR A 242 -8.18 8.88 1.54
CA THR A 242 -9.43 9.64 1.42
C THR A 242 -10.05 9.61 0.01
N GLY A 243 -9.50 8.77 -0.89
CA GLY A 243 -9.85 8.75 -2.31
C GLY A 243 -9.22 9.90 -3.12
N TYR A 244 -8.33 10.67 -2.49
CA TYR A 244 -7.40 11.56 -3.17
C TYR A 244 -6.07 10.83 -3.31
N HIS A 245 -5.52 10.85 -4.52
CA HIS A 245 -4.32 10.13 -4.89
C HIS A 245 -3.24 11.07 -5.38
N THR A 246 -2.01 10.56 -5.50
CA THR A 246 -0.92 11.28 -6.15
C THR A 246 -1.13 11.30 -7.67
N GLU A 247 -0.41 12.14 -8.38
CA GLU A 247 -0.42 12.19 -9.85
C GLU A 247 -0.01 10.85 -10.51
N TYR A 248 0.69 9.98 -9.77
CA TYR A 248 1.16 8.69 -10.27
C TYR A 248 0.07 7.62 -10.31
N PHE A 249 -0.99 7.75 -9.50
CA PHE A 249 -1.98 6.69 -9.33
C PHE A 249 -2.79 6.43 -10.59
N GLY A 250 -3.14 7.49 -11.32
CA GLY A 250 -3.86 7.35 -12.59
C GLY A 250 -3.10 6.52 -13.63
N PHE A 251 -1.77 6.63 -13.69
CA PHE A 251 -0.93 5.81 -14.57
C PHE A 251 -0.94 4.35 -14.14
N ILE A 252 -0.82 4.06 -12.84
CA ILE A 252 -0.90 2.70 -12.30
C ILE A 252 -2.23 2.06 -12.69
N LEU A 253 -3.34 2.77 -12.49
CA LEU A 253 -4.67 2.25 -12.81
C LEU A 253 -4.87 2.02 -14.31
N CYS A 254 -4.33 2.87 -15.18
CA CYS A 254 -4.39 2.66 -16.61
C CYS A 254 -3.76 1.33 -17.02
N GLU A 255 -2.63 0.96 -16.44
CA GLU A 255 -1.98 -0.32 -16.71
C GLU A 255 -2.77 -1.49 -16.13
N LEU A 256 -3.13 -1.42 -14.84
CA LEU A 256 -3.85 -2.46 -14.13
C LEU A 256 -5.20 -2.80 -14.74
N GLN A 257 -5.96 -1.80 -15.16
CA GLN A 257 -7.35 -1.97 -15.58
C GLN A 257 -7.53 -2.15 -17.08
N TYR A 258 -6.47 -1.94 -17.87
CA TYR A 258 -6.61 -1.91 -19.32
C TYR A 258 -7.19 -3.22 -19.87
N MET A 259 -6.60 -4.36 -19.52
CA MET A 259 -7.01 -5.66 -20.09
C MET A 259 -8.44 -6.03 -19.66
N GLN A 260 -8.76 -5.89 -18.39
CA GLN A 260 -10.08 -6.24 -17.84
C GLN A 260 -11.20 -5.33 -18.40
N ARG A 261 -10.89 -4.07 -18.68
CA ARG A 261 -11.84 -3.13 -19.26
C ARG A 261 -11.98 -3.27 -20.78
N ALA A 262 -10.87 -3.56 -21.47
CA ALA A 262 -10.86 -3.72 -22.93
C ALA A 262 -11.48 -5.07 -23.37
N TYR A 263 -11.33 -6.11 -22.54
CA TYR A 263 -11.76 -7.48 -22.84
C TYR A 263 -12.61 -8.07 -21.68
N PRO A 264 -13.79 -7.51 -21.40
CA PRO A 264 -14.61 -7.93 -20.27
C PRO A 264 -15.08 -9.37 -20.44
N GLY A 265 -14.99 -10.17 -19.38
CA GLY A 265 -15.43 -11.57 -19.36
C GLY A 265 -14.48 -12.56 -20.03
N CYS A 266 -13.29 -12.14 -20.43
CA CYS A 266 -12.24 -13.06 -20.88
C CYS A 266 -11.59 -13.75 -19.66
N THR A 267 -11.18 -15.00 -19.86
CA THR A 267 -10.33 -15.76 -18.92
C THR A 267 -8.91 -15.80 -19.49
N TRP A 268 -7.92 -15.58 -18.64
CA TRP A 268 -6.49 -15.51 -19.01
C TRP A 268 -5.73 -16.71 -18.49
#